data_78c2f1c03a3bac49a191a7807f917038
#
_entry.id   78c2f1c03a3bac49a191a7807f917038
#
_cell.length_a   1.000
_cell.length_b   1.000
_cell.length_c   1.000
_cell.angle_alpha   90.00
_cell.angle_beta   90.00
_cell.angle_gamma   90.00
#
_symmetry.space_group_name_H-M   'P 1'
#
loop_
_entity.id
_entity.type
_entity.pdbx_description
1 polymer ?
#
loop_
_entity_poly.entity_id
_entity_poly.type
_entity_poly.pdbx_seq_one_letter_code
_entity_poly.pdbx_strand_id
1 'polypeptide(L)'
;MRVYIHIPFCASKCPYCAFGSFTDFSLVRQYFDALNKDLNHQLKEFLKAKKKIKSIFFGGGTPSVVGVKFYEKIMDLLLSYCAKNAEITFEANPNSAKLEWLKSIKNLGANRISFGTQSFDEKKLEFLGRTHSSADTFKAAQNALRAGFERINVDFIYGTKLDSKKLLSSELEGIEKLKNLGVKHISAYALSLEQNTPFYAHKNYAKEAPILANFMIKGLKSLGFLQYEISNFSQIGYECEHNLGYWMGDEYIGVGAFSVGCVGKTRLYAHSLIENYINEPLFRKSEYLSDDEWSDERLLLGLRSKLGVDEKYIKNKEILEFLEKDKKILRENGRVFNKNFLLADELACVLC
;
A
#
# COMPACT_ATOMS: atom_id res chain seq x y z
N MET A 1 -3.74 11.97 12.09
CA MET A 1 -3.01 12.30 10.86
C MET A 1 -2.14 11.12 10.45
N ARG A 2 -2.03 10.83 9.15
CA ARG A 2 -1.12 9.84 8.57
C ARG A 2 -0.12 10.55 7.67
N VAL A 3 1.06 9.96 7.44
CA VAL A 3 2.10 10.56 6.59
C VAL A 3 2.58 9.51 5.61
N TYR A 4 2.46 9.82 4.32
CA TYR A 4 3.05 9.05 3.24
C TYR A 4 4.30 9.77 2.71
N ILE A 5 5.40 9.06 2.61
CA ILE A 5 6.66 9.60 2.10
C ILE A 5 7.06 8.81 0.85
N HIS A 6 7.09 9.50 -0.27
CA HIS A 6 7.46 8.91 -1.54
C HIS A 6 8.98 8.92 -1.73
N ILE A 7 9.55 7.75 -1.98
CA ILE A 7 10.97 7.57 -2.29
C ILE A 7 11.07 7.03 -3.72
N PRO A 8 11.31 7.88 -4.73
CA PRO A 8 11.14 7.52 -6.13
C PRO A 8 12.31 6.74 -6.76
N PHE A 9 13.17 6.11 -5.98
CA PHE A 9 14.36 5.44 -6.49
C PHE A 9 14.17 3.93 -6.57
N CYS A 10 14.49 3.34 -7.74
CA CYS A 10 14.49 1.90 -8.00
C CYS A 10 15.77 1.47 -8.68
N ALA A 11 16.29 0.29 -8.36
CA ALA A 11 17.43 -0.29 -9.08
C ALA A 11 17.09 -0.63 -10.53
N SER A 12 15.82 -0.99 -10.80
CA SER A 12 15.26 -1.22 -12.14
C SER A 12 13.77 -0.90 -12.12
N LYS A 13 13.20 -0.48 -13.26
CA LYS A 13 11.75 -0.21 -13.38
C LYS A 13 11.03 -1.43 -13.94
N CYS A 14 10.12 -2.00 -13.15
CA CYS A 14 9.31 -3.13 -13.58
C CYS A 14 8.32 -2.72 -14.68
N PRO A 15 8.08 -3.57 -15.72
CA PRO A 15 7.27 -3.20 -16.88
C PRO A 15 5.77 -3.04 -16.60
N TYR A 16 5.27 -3.48 -15.45
CA TYR A 16 3.89 -3.31 -15.02
C TYR A 16 3.69 -2.11 -14.07
N CYS A 17 4.78 -1.53 -13.53
CA CYS A 17 4.70 -0.58 -12.42
C CYS A 17 4.40 0.85 -12.91
N ALA A 18 3.25 1.38 -12.47
CA ALA A 18 2.83 2.77 -12.74
C ALA A 18 3.32 3.78 -11.70
N PHE A 19 3.90 3.33 -10.60
CA PHE A 19 4.40 4.24 -9.57
C PHE A 19 5.55 5.10 -10.11
N GLY A 20 5.54 6.37 -9.72
CA GLY A 20 6.60 7.32 -10.06
C GLY A 20 7.93 6.86 -9.50
N SER A 21 8.85 6.45 -10.38
CA SER A 21 10.17 5.98 -9.97
C SER A 21 11.23 6.23 -11.04
N PHE A 22 12.48 6.39 -10.58
CA PHE A 22 13.66 6.68 -11.38
C PHE A 22 14.78 5.69 -11.05
N THR A 23 15.61 5.41 -12.03
CA THR A 23 16.78 4.53 -11.89
C THR A 23 18.09 5.31 -11.78
N ASP A 24 18.04 6.63 -11.91
CA ASP A 24 19.20 7.50 -11.70
C ASP A 24 19.31 7.92 -10.24
N PHE A 25 20.40 7.55 -9.60
CA PHE A 25 20.71 7.85 -8.20
C PHE A 25 21.50 9.14 -8.00
N SER A 26 21.89 9.86 -9.07
CA SER A 26 22.67 11.09 -8.98
C SER A 26 21.95 12.20 -8.20
N LEU A 27 20.61 12.20 -8.23
CA LEU A 27 19.76 13.19 -7.57
C LEU A 27 19.37 12.85 -6.13
N VAL A 28 19.78 11.70 -5.58
CA VAL A 28 19.35 11.25 -4.25
C VAL A 28 19.58 12.32 -3.18
N ARG A 29 20.76 12.95 -3.17
CA ARG A 29 21.11 13.96 -2.17
C ARG A 29 20.20 15.17 -2.27
N GLN A 30 20.09 15.77 -3.46
CA GLN A 30 19.23 16.94 -3.69
C GLN A 30 17.77 16.63 -3.37
N TYR A 31 17.32 15.42 -3.74
CA TYR A 31 15.97 14.96 -3.43
C TYR A 31 15.71 14.92 -1.93
N PHE A 32 16.60 14.34 -1.14
CA PHE A 32 16.42 14.27 0.32
C PHE A 32 16.53 15.62 1.01
N ASP A 33 17.32 16.55 0.46
CA ASP A 33 17.36 17.94 0.95
C ASP A 33 16.01 18.64 0.69
N ALA A 34 15.42 18.45 -0.50
CA ALA A 34 14.09 18.96 -0.83
C ALA A 34 13.00 18.29 0.01
N LEU A 35 13.08 16.96 0.19
CA LEU A 35 12.15 16.17 1.01
C LEU A 35 12.11 16.64 2.47
N ASN A 36 13.26 16.96 3.05
CA ASN A 36 13.35 17.54 4.41
C ASN A 36 12.68 18.92 4.51
N LYS A 37 12.83 19.77 3.49
CA LYS A 37 12.16 21.08 3.45
C LYS A 37 10.65 20.91 3.37
N ASP A 38 10.19 20.05 2.46
CA ASP A 38 8.78 19.72 2.26
C ASP A 38 8.16 19.15 3.54
N LEU A 39 8.76 18.10 4.11
CA LEU A 39 8.27 17.49 5.33
C LEU A 39 8.13 18.48 6.47
N ASN A 40 9.15 19.31 6.71
CA ASN A 40 9.12 20.31 7.77
C ASN A 40 8.00 21.35 7.56
N HIS A 41 7.75 21.74 6.32
CA HIS A 41 6.65 22.64 5.95
C HIS A 41 5.29 21.99 6.22
N GLN A 42 5.06 20.79 5.69
CA GLN A 42 3.79 20.05 5.82
C GLN A 42 3.44 19.75 7.28
N LEU A 43 4.44 19.37 8.09
CA LEU A 43 4.22 19.11 9.53
C LEU A 43 3.81 20.39 10.26
N LYS A 44 4.43 21.54 9.98
CA LYS A 44 4.06 22.83 10.58
C LYS A 44 2.68 23.30 10.15
N GLU A 45 2.32 23.07 8.88
CA GLU A 45 1.04 23.50 8.31
C GLU A 45 -0.12 22.68 8.86
N PHE A 46 -0.01 21.34 8.87
CA PHE A 46 -1.13 20.45 9.11
C PHE A 46 -1.15 19.77 10.49
N LEU A 47 -0.03 19.76 11.24
CA LEU A 47 0.02 19.22 12.60
C LEU A 47 -0.06 20.34 13.65
N LYS A 48 -1.11 21.18 13.56
CA LYS A 48 -1.39 22.19 14.59
C LYS A 48 -1.83 21.50 15.88
N ALA A 49 -1.34 22.03 17.02
CA ALA A 49 -1.61 21.70 18.42
C ALA A 49 -2.35 20.36 18.70
N LYS A 50 -1.65 19.37 19.24
CA LYS A 50 -2.16 18.07 19.74
C LYS A 50 -2.48 16.99 18.70
N LYS A 51 -2.51 17.25 17.39
CA LYS A 51 -2.60 16.16 16.40
C LYS A 51 -1.30 15.36 16.42
N LYS A 52 -1.40 14.03 16.56
CA LYS A 52 -0.25 13.12 16.50
C LYS A 52 -0.30 12.29 15.22
N ILE A 53 0.87 11.95 14.71
CA ILE A 53 1.00 11.01 13.59
C ILE A 53 0.67 9.61 14.10
N LYS A 54 -0.32 8.96 13.49
CA LYS A 54 -0.74 7.58 13.80
C LYS A 54 0.04 6.56 13.00
N SER A 55 0.39 6.90 11.73
CA SER A 55 1.19 6.02 10.87
C SER A 55 2.03 6.81 9.88
N ILE A 56 3.19 6.25 9.55
CA ILE A 56 4.12 6.73 8.53
C ILE A 56 4.37 5.58 7.57
N PHE A 57 4.36 5.88 6.27
CA PHE A 57 4.61 4.89 5.23
C PHE A 57 5.62 5.42 4.22
N PHE A 58 6.79 4.81 4.17
CA PHE A 58 7.81 5.07 3.16
C PHE A 58 7.64 4.08 2.02
N GLY A 59 7.21 4.59 0.85
CA GLY A 59 6.90 3.77 -0.32
C GLY A 59 7.24 4.46 -1.63
N GLY A 60 6.67 3.95 -2.71
CA GLY A 60 6.73 4.53 -4.06
C GLY A 60 7.63 3.78 -5.02
N GLY A 61 8.93 4.04 -5.00
CA GLY A 61 9.95 3.24 -5.69
C GLY A 61 10.38 2.06 -4.83
N THR A 62 11.60 2.13 -4.30
CA THR A 62 12.16 1.09 -3.44
C THR A 62 12.99 1.74 -2.33
N PRO A 63 12.43 2.06 -1.18
CA PRO A 63 13.18 2.68 -0.09
C PRO A 63 14.46 1.95 0.31
N SER A 64 14.49 0.62 0.18
CA SER A 64 15.65 -0.20 0.55
C SER A 64 16.88 -0.10 -0.37
N VAL A 65 16.78 0.58 -1.52
CA VAL A 65 17.96 0.85 -2.37
C VAL A 65 18.70 2.12 -1.96
N VAL A 66 18.09 2.91 -1.07
CA VAL A 66 18.67 4.16 -0.57
C VAL A 66 19.39 3.92 0.75
N GLY A 67 20.56 4.54 0.92
CA GLY A 67 21.35 4.41 2.14
C GLY A 67 20.66 4.98 3.38
N VAL A 68 20.76 4.31 4.52
CA VAL A 68 20.06 4.63 5.77
C VAL A 68 20.32 6.06 6.25
N LYS A 69 21.52 6.59 6.07
CA LYS A 69 21.91 7.97 6.46
C LYS A 69 20.96 9.07 5.94
N PHE A 70 20.29 8.82 4.82
CA PHE A 70 19.33 9.78 4.27
C PHE A 70 18.02 9.82 5.04
N TYR A 71 17.67 8.76 5.77
CA TYR A 71 16.46 8.68 6.58
C TYR A 71 16.60 9.24 7.99
N GLU A 72 17.83 9.36 8.52
CA GLU A 72 18.10 9.76 9.91
C GLU A 72 17.40 11.07 10.27
N LYS A 73 17.70 12.14 9.52
CA LYS A 73 17.11 13.47 9.77
C LYS A 73 15.59 13.51 9.61
N ILE A 74 15.06 12.73 8.65
CA ILE A 74 13.61 12.60 8.39
C ILE A 74 12.94 11.91 9.59
N MET A 75 13.53 10.82 10.07
CA MET A 75 12.99 10.04 11.17
C MET A 75 13.05 10.84 12.49
N ASP A 76 14.15 11.52 12.77
CA ASP A 76 14.27 12.41 13.97
C ASP A 76 13.13 13.44 13.98
N LEU A 77 12.87 14.08 12.85
CA LEU A 77 11.78 15.06 12.73
C LEU A 77 10.42 14.41 12.94
N LEU A 78 10.13 13.30 12.26
CA LEU A 78 8.83 12.61 12.34
C LEU A 78 8.52 12.07 13.72
N LEU A 79 9.50 11.45 14.38
CA LEU A 79 9.30 10.82 15.69
C LEU A 79 8.85 11.83 16.76
N SER A 80 9.25 13.11 16.65
CA SER A 80 8.80 14.16 17.57
C SER A 80 7.29 14.42 17.51
N TYR A 81 6.65 14.10 16.38
CA TYR A 81 5.21 14.25 16.16
C TYR A 81 4.43 12.95 16.32
N CYS A 82 5.08 11.79 16.43
CA CYS A 82 4.42 10.48 16.46
C CYS A 82 3.60 10.26 17.74
N ALA A 83 2.50 9.52 17.59
CA ALA A 83 1.85 8.83 18.70
C ALA A 83 2.76 7.71 19.21
N LYS A 84 2.62 7.35 20.50
CA LYS A 84 3.45 6.32 21.14
C LYS A 84 3.46 4.99 20.37
N ASN A 85 2.34 4.62 19.75
CA ASN A 85 2.15 3.36 19.04
C ASN A 85 2.02 3.59 17.51
N ALA A 86 2.64 4.63 16.96
CA ALA A 86 2.58 4.89 15.52
C ALA A 86 3.15 3.71 14.72
N GLU A 87 2.43 3.28 13.67
CA GLU A 87 2.97 2.33 12.71
C GLU A 87 3.94 3.04 11.77
N ILE A 88 5.15 2.53 11.63
CA ILE A 88 6.18 3.07 10.73
C ILE A 88 6.62 1.98 9.78
N THR A 89 6.15 2.09 8.54
CA THR A 89 6.38 1.09 7.48
C THR A 89 7.43 1.57 6.49
N PHE A 90 8.32 0.66 6.09
CA PHE A 90 9.18 0.82 4.93
C PHE A 90 8.91 -0.26 3.90
N GLU A 91 8.81 0.10 2.62
CA GLU A 91 8.83 -0.84 1.52
C GLU A 91 10.26 -1.24 1.16
N ALA A 92 10.42 -2.48 0.72
CA ALA A 92 11.72 -3.03 0.36
C ALA A 92 11.60 -4.08 -0.75
N ASN A 93 12.65 -4.20 -1.57
CA ASN A 93 12.80 -5.37 -2.42
C ASN A 93 13.59 -6.46 -1.69
N PRO A 94 13.25 -7.75 -1.88
CA PRO A 94 13.94 -8.85 -1.21
C PRO A 94 15.47 -8.84 -1.36
N ASN A 95 15.99 -8.54 -2.56
CA ASN A 95 17.42 -8.51 -2.85
C ASN A 95 18.16 -7.29 -2.29
N SER A 96 17.48 -6.18 -1.96
CA SER A 96 18.08 -4.98 -1.36
C SER A 96 17.91 -4.91 0.15
N ALA A 97 17.02 -5.69 0.76
CA ALA A 97 16.75 -5.73 2.20
C ALA A 97 17.83 -6.55 2.95
N LYS A 98 19.05 -6.03 2.98
CA LYS A 98 20.14 -6.66 3.71
C LYS A 98 19.92 -6.56 5.23
N LEU A 99 20.45 -7.52 6.01
CA LEU A 99 20.27 -7.56 7.46
C LEU A 99 20.70 -6.24 8.14
N GLU A 100 21.83 -5.68 7.72
CA GLU A 100 22.36 -4.43 8.30
C GLU A 100 21.47 -3.23 7.99
N TRP A 101 20.91 -3.15 6.76
CA TRP A 101 19.93 -2.13 6.40
C TRP A 101 18.67 -2.26 7.26
N LEU A 102 18.12 -3.48 7.42
CA LEU A 102 16.94 -3.76 8.24
C LEU A 102 17.15 -3.40 9.71
N LYS A 103 18.31 -3.79 10.31
CA LYS A 103 18.65 -3.39 11.68
C LYS A 103 18.73 -1.87 11.83
N SER A 104 19.35 -1.20 10.88
CA SER A 104 19.52 0.26 10.94
C SER A 104 18.17 0.99 10.85
N ILE A 105 17.27 0.60 9.96
CA ILE A 105 15.94 1.20 9.89
C ILE A 105 15.10 0.88 11.13
N LYS A 106 15.24 -0.34 11.66
CA LYS A 106 14.60 -0.73 12.92
C LYS A 106 15.03 0.19 14.06
N ASN A 107 16.34 0.47 14.14
CA ASN A 107 16.90 1.39 15.14
C ASN A 107 16.42 2.84 14.96
N LEU A 108 16.13 3.26 13.72
CA LEU A 108 15.50 4.56 13.44
C LEU A 108 14.01 4.61 13.82
N GLY A 109 13.41 3.50 14.27
CA GLY A 109 12.04 3.46 14.74
C GLY A 109 11.05 2.74 13.82
N ALA A 110 11.47 2.20 12.68
CA ALA A 110 10.60 1.38 11.84
C ALA A 110 10.10 0.15 12.61
N ASN A 111 8.80 -0.15 12.52
CA ASN A 111 8.20 -1.29 13.21
C ASN A 111 7.41 -2.22 12.29
N ARG A 112 7.27 -1.86 11.01
CA ARG A 112 6.69 -2.69 9.95
C ARG A 112 7.56 -2.64 8.70
N ILE A 113 7.68 -3.77 7.99
CA ILE A 113 8.39 -3.87 6.70
C ILE A 113 7.47 -4.54 5.67
N SER A 114 7.50 -4.07 4.42
CA SER A 114 6.74 -4.64 3.29
C SER A 114 7.69 -5.06 2.19
N PHE A 115 7.63 -6.34 1.77
CA PHE A 115 8.47 -6.88 0.71
C PHE A 115 7.71 -7.06 -0.59
N GLY A 116 8.13 -6.37 -1.64
CA GLY A 116 7.63 -6.57 -2.99
C GLY A 116 8.14 -7.87 -3.60
N THR A 117 7.59 -9.00 -3.19
CA THR A 117 7.98 -10.35 -3.68
C THR A 117 7.37 -10.68 -5.03
N GLN A 118 6.09 -10.45 -5.19
CA GLN A 118 5.25 -10.64 -6.37
C GLN A 118 4.98 -12.11 -6.72
N SER A 119 5.94 -13.03 -6.58
CA SER A 119 5.80 -14.46 -6.87
C SER A 119 6.93 -15.28 -6.25
N PHE A 120 6.73 -16.59 -6.14
CA PHE A 120 7.80 -17.59 -5.90
C PHE A 120 8.18 -18.35 -7.19
N ASP A 121 7.45 -18.17 -8.29
CA ASP A 121 7.77 -18.79 -9.57
C ASP A 121 8.77 -17.91 -10.33
N GLU A 122 9.94 -18.48 -10.65
CA GLU A 122 11.04 -17.74 -11.29
C GLU A 122 10.66 -17.22 -12.68
N LYS A 123 9.86 -17.97 -13.47
CA LYS A 123 9.39 -17.53 -14.79
C LYS A 123 8.41 -16.35 -14.67
N LYS A 124 7.58 -16.37 -13.62
CA LYS A 124 6.67 -15.27 -13.35
C LYS A 124 7.42 -14.04 -12.82
N LEU A 125 8.46 -14.21 -12.00
CA LEU A 125 9.35 -13.13 -11.60
C LEU A 125 10.04 -12.49 -12.81
N GLU A 126 10.59 -13.29 -13.70
CA GLU A 126 11.20 -12.83 -14.96
C GLU A 126 10.18 -12.07 -15.82
N PHE A 127 8.98 -12.62 -16.03
CA PHE A 127 7.88 -11.96 -16.75
C PHE A 127 7.51 -10.61 -16.14
N LEU A 128 7.48 -10.51 -14.81
CA LEU A 128 7.22 -9.27 -14.09
C LEU A 128 8.44 -8.32 -14.03
N GLY A 129 9.58 -8.67 -14.63
CA GLY A 129 10.79 -7.87 -14.61
C GLY A 129 11.42 -7.74 -13.22
N ARG A 130 11.25 -8.76 -12.37
CA ARG A 130 11.87 -8.80 -11.03
C ARG A 130 13.29 -9.34 -11.12
N THR A 131 14.17 -8.76 -10.30
CA THR A 131 15.63 -9.09 -10.29
C THR A 131 16.03 -9.94 -9.09
N HIS A 132 15.08 -10.27 -8.21
CA HIS A 132 15.28 -11.18 -7.08
C HIS A 132 14.70 -12.56 -7.40
N SER A 133 15.19 -13.57 -6.69
CA SER A 133 14.68 -14.94 -6.71
C SER A 133 13.70 -15.21 -5.56
N SER A 134 12.98 -16.33 -5.64
CA SER A 134 12.14 -16.80 -4.53
C SER A 134 12.95 -17.00 -3.24
N ALA A 135 14.20 -17.50 -3.35
CA ALA A 135 15.11 -17.68 -2.22
C ALA A 135 15.45 -16.35 -1.53
N ASP A 136 15.59 -15.25 -2.28
CA ASP A 136 15.83 -13.92 -1.72
C ASP A 136 14.66 -13.47 -0.83
N THR A 137 13.42 -13.82 -1.17
CA THR A 137 12.24 -13.51 -0.34
C THR A 137 12.31 -14.18 1.02
N PHE A 138 12.61 -15.48 1.07
CA PHE A 138 12.75 -16.19 2.35
C PHE A 138 13.89 -15.63 3.18
N LYS A 139 15.02 -15.32 2.53
CA LYS A 139 16.18 -14.69 3.18
C LYS A 139 15.85 -13.31 3.73
N ALA A 140 15.11 -12.50 2.98
CA ALA A 140 14.68 -11.17 3.42
C ALA A 140 13.74 -11.26 4.63
N ALA A 141 12.76 -12.19 4.62
CA ALA A 141 11.87 -12.43 5.75
C ALA A 141 12.65 -12.89 7.01
N GLN A 142 13.57 -13.82 6.86
CA GLN A 142 14.46 -14.26 7.96
C GLN A 142 15.32 -13.10 8.49
N ASN A 143 15.88 -12.27 7.61
CA ASN A 143 16.66 -11.10 8.01
C ASN A 143 15.81 -10.08 8.76
N ALA A 144 14.56 -9.85 8.34
CA ALA A 144 13.63 -8.95 9.03
C ALA A 144 13.31 -9.45 10.45
N LEU A 145 13.04 -10.74 10.61
CA LEU A 145 12.82 -11.36 11.92
C LEU A 145 14.08 -11.23 12.82
N ARG A 146 15.26 -11.50 12.26
CA ARG A 146 16.56 -11.34 12.97
C ARG A 146 16.85 -9.87 13.33
N ALA A 147 16.34 -8.91 12.56
CA ALA A 147 16.40 -7.48 12.86
C ALA A 147 15.35 -7.04 13.89
N GLY A 148 14.43 -7.94 14.33
CA GLY A 148 13.42 -7.67 15.33
C GLY A 148 12.10 -7.09 14.79
N PHE A 149 11.81 -7.26 13.48
CA PHE A 149 10.49 -6.92 12.94
C PHE A 149 9.49 -8.05 13.24
N GLU A 150 8.35 -7.68 13.84
CA GLU A 150 7.23 -8.59 14.10
C GLU A 150 6.09 -8.39 13.08
N ARG A 151 6.04 -7.22 12.43
CA ARG A 151 5.03 -6.85 11.43
C ARG A 151 5.69 -6.88 10.05
N ILE A 152 5.63 -8.03 9.40
CA ILE A 152 6.21 -8.28 8.08
C ILE A 152 5.08 -8.53 7.11
N ASN A 153 5.05 -7.76 6.02
CA ASN A 153 4.18 -7.96 4.87
C ASN A 153 4.96 -8.51 3.68
N VAL A 154 4.28 -9.30 2.86
CA VAL A 154 4.81 -9.79 1.58
C VAL A 154 3.75 -9.57 0.51
N ASP A 155 4.13 -8.88 -0.58
CA ASP A 155 3.23 -8.55 -1.68
C ASP A 155 3.30 -9.62 -2.77
N PHE A 156 2.15 -10.03 -3.29
CA PHE A 156 1.97 -10.97 -4.41
C PHE A 156 1.13 -10.36 -5.50
N ILE A 157 1.46 -10.70 -6.75
CA ILE A 157 0.64 -10.40 -7.93
C ILE A 157 0.06 -11.69 -8.46
N TYR A 158 -1.26 -11.73 -8.67
CA TYR A 158 -1.97 -12.82 -9.36
C TYR A 158 -2.73 -12.27 -10.57
N GLY A 159 -3.34 -13.14 -11.38
CA GLY A 159 -4.06 -12.74 -12.59
C GLY A 159 -3.16 -12.37 -13.75
N THR A 160 -1.91 -12.82 -13.77
CA THR A 160 -1.03 -12.73 -14.93
C THR A 160 -1.39 -13.80 -15.98
N LYS A 161 -0.94 -13.61 -17.23
CA LYS A 161 -1.12 -14.65 -18.29
C LYS A 161 -0.54 -16.02 -17.92
N LEU A 162 0.42 -16.07 -17.00
CA LEU A 162 1.07 -17.29 -16.54
C LEU A 162 0.28 -18.02 -15.45
N ASP A 163 -0.63 -17.32 -14.77
CA ASP A 163 -1.33 -17.89 -13.63
C ASP A 163 -2.32 -18.99 -14.02
N SER A 164 -2.32 -20.02 -13.22
CA SER A 164 -3.25 -21.14 -13.21
C SER A 164 -3.53 -21.55 -11.77
N LYS A 165 -4.57 -22.37 -11.53
CA LYS A 165 -4.81 -22.91 -10.19
C LYS A 165 -3.60 -23.67 -9.66
N LYS A 166 -2.88 -24.41 -10.54
CA LYS A 166 -1.66 -25.14 -10.16
C LYS A 166 -0.57 -24.20 -9.69
N LEU A 167 -0.31 -23.10 -10.42
CA LEU A 167 0.70 -22.11 -10.04
C LEU A 167 0.30 -21.42 -8.73
N LEU A 168 -0.96 -21.00 -8.60
CA LEU A 168 -1.43 -20.37 -7.35
C LEU A 168 -1.40 -21.33 -6.15
N SER A 169 -1.58 -22.65 -6.34
CA SER A 169 -1.36 -23.62 -5.26
C SER A 169 0.10 -23.62 -4.78
N SER A 170 1.06 -23.56 -5.72
CA SER A 170 2.49 -23.47 -5.35
C SER A 170 2.83 -22.14 -4.65
N GLU A 171 2.21 -21.02 -5.09
CA GLU A 171 2.33 -19.73 -4.39
C GLU A 171 1.81 -19.82 -2.94
N LEU A 172 0.65 -20.47 -2.73
CA LEU A 172 0.09 -20.67 -1.39
C LEU A 172 0.97 -21.54 -0.50
N GLU A 173 1.61 -22.59 -1.05
CA GLU A 173 2.62 -23.39 -0.31
C GLU A 173 3.82 -22.54 0.12
N GLY A 174 4.28 -21.63 -0.74
CA GLY A 174 5.33 -20.67 -0.41
C GLY A 174 4.90 -19.69 0.68
N ILE A 175 3.66 -19.21 0.62
CA ILE A 175 3.07 -18.33 1.65
C ILE A 175 2.95 -19.06 2.99
N GLU A 176 2.57 -20.35 2.99
CA GLU A 176 2.53 -21.16 4.20
C GLU A 176 3.92 -21.29 4.85
N LYS A 177 4.97 -21.49 4.04
CA LYS A 177 6.35 -21.49 4.55
C LYS A 177 6.72 -20.13 5.18
N LEU A 178 6.34 -19.01 4.55
CA LEU A 178 6.55 -17.67 5.13
C LEU A 178 5.76 -17.47 6.43
N LYS A 179 4.51 -17.92 6.49
CA LYS A 179 3.71 -17.91 7.71
C LYS A 179 4.42 -18.66 8.84
N ASN A 180 4.94 -19.85 8.54
CA ASN A 180 5.66 -20.69 9.52
C ASN A 180 6.98 -20.04 9.97
N LEU A 181 7.57 -19.16 9.17
CA LEU A 181 8.68 -18.31 9.59
C LEU A 181 8.26 -17.15 10.50
N GLY A 182 6.98 -16.73 10.48
CA GLY A 182 6.47 -15.62 11.29
C GLY A 182 5.93 -14.42 10.50
N VAL A 183 5.78 -14.52 9.17
CA VAL A 183 5.08 -13.51 8.37
C VAL A 183 3.59 -13.55 8.69
N LYS A 184 2.99 -12.39 8.97
CA LYS A 184 1.61 -12.28 9.47
C LYS A 184 0.69 -11.42 8.60
N HIS A 185 1.21 -10.90 7.50
CA HIS A 185 0.46 -10.06 6.57
C HIS A 185 0.84 -10.39 5.13
N ILE A 186 -0.16 -10.46 4.26
CA ILE A 186 -0.01 -10.71 2.81
C ILE A 186 -0.84 -9.67 2.06
N SER A 187 -0.21 -9.04 1.06
CA SER A 187 -0.94 -8.28 0.05
C SER A 187 -1.02 -9.13 -1.22
N ALA A 188 -2.20 -9.32 -1.77
CA ALA A 188 -2.42 -10.06 -3.00
C ALA A 188 -3.19 -9.19 -3.99
N TYR A 189 -2.50 -8.71 -5.02
CA TYR A 189 -3.03 -7.81 -6.03
C TYR A 189 -3.32 -8.57 -7.33
N ALA A 190 -4.48 -8.32 -7.94
CA ALA A 190 -4.69 -8.69 -9.33
C ALA A 190 -3.79 -7.81 -10.22
N LEU A 191 -3.15 -8.39 -11.25
CA LEU A 191 -2.39 -7.60 -12.21
C LEU A 191 -3.32 -6.63 -12.93
N SER A 192 -3.10 -5.34 -12.77
CA SER A 192 -3.72 -4.26 -13.53
C SER A 192 -2.77 -3.77 -14.63
N LEU A 193 -3.32 -3.50 -15.81
CA LEU A 193 -2.58 -2.95 -16.94
C LEU A 193 -2.72 -1.43 -16.93
N GLU A 194 -1.78 -0.77 -16.27
CA GLU A 194 -1.82 0.67 -16.06
C GLU A 194 -1.30 1.45 -17.29
N GLN A 195 -1.97 2.56 -17.61
CA GLN A 195 -1.52 3.48 -18.65
C GLN A 195 -0.07 3.92 -18.39
N ASN A 196 0.65 4.22 -19.47
CA ASN A 196 2.06 4.63 -19.42
C ASN A 196 3.03 3.56 -18.87
N THR A 197 2.62 2.29 -18.84
CA THR A 197 3.51 1.15 -18.57
C THR A 197 3.72 0.30 -19.82
N PRO A 198 4.88 -0.36 -19.98
CA PRO A 198 5.10 -1.30 -21.10
C PRO A 198 4.03 -2.39 -21.20
N PHE A 199 3.47 -2.85 -20.09
CA PHE A 199 2.45 -3.89 -20.08
C PHE A 199 1.10 -3.42 -20.64
N TYR A 200 0.80 -2.13 -20.64
CA TYR A 200 -0.48 -1.58 -21.12
C TYR A 200 -0.79 -1.95 -22.58
N ALA A 201 0.24 -2.03 -23.43
CA ALA A 201 0.10 -2.40 -24.83
C ALA A 201 -0.29 -3.90 -25.02
N HIS A 202 -0.19 -4.71 -23.97
CA HIS A 202 -0.35 -6.18 -24.06
C HIS A 202 -1.54 -6.65 -23.22
N LYS A 203 -2.77 -6.41 -23.71
CA LYS A 203 -4.00 -6.76 -22.97
C LYS A 203 -4.07 -8.20 -22.48
N ASN A 204 -3.43 -9.13 -23.18
CA ASN A 204 -3.38 -10.54 -22.81
C ASN A 204 -2.39 -10.87 -21.67
N TYR A 205 -1.67 -9.89 -21.12
CA TYR A 205 -0.76 -10.11 -20.01
C TYR A 205 -1.51 -10.21 -18.67
N ALA A 206 -2.66 -9.57 -18.55
CA ALA A 206 -3.57 -9.75 -17.42
C ALA A 206 -4.71 -10.69 -17.78
N LYS A 207 -5.15 -11.49 -16.81
CA LYS A 207 -6.34 -12.33 -16.88
C LYS A 207 -7.41 -11.77 -15.95
N GLU A 208 -8.51 -11.32 -16.49
CA GLU A 208 -9.73 -11.12 -15.72
C GLU A 208 -10.27 -12.50 -15.34
N ALA A 209 -9.89 -12.98 -14.16
CA ALA A 209 -10.25 -14.31 -13.72
C ALA A 209 -10.80 -14.30 -12.30
N PRO A 210 -12.10 -13.99 -12.10
CA PRO A 210 -12.75 -14.07 -10.77
C PRO A 210 -12.52 -15.42 -10.08
N ILE A 211 -12.37 -16.50 -10.89
CA ILE A 211 -12.05 -17.85 -10.39
C ILE A 211 -10.68 -17.89 -9.72
N LEU A 212 -9.66 -17.21 -10.27
CA LEU A 212 -8.31 -17.15 -9.69
C LEU A 212 -8.29 -16.27 -8.43
N ALA A 213 -9.01 -15.14 -8.46
CA ALA A 213 -9.18 -14.29 -7.29
C ALA A 213 -9.83 -15.05 -6.12
N ASN A 214 -10.96 -15.71 -6.38
CA ASN A 214 -11.63 -16.52 -5.38
C ASN A 214 -10.76 -17.70 -4.88
N PHE A 215 -9.96 -18.31 -5.76
CA PHE A 215 -9.03 -19.36 -5.37
C PHE A 215 -7.95 -18.83 -4.40
N MET A 216 -7.35 -17.68 -4.72
CA MET A 216 -6.34 -17.04 -3.88
C MET A 216 -6.92 -16.62 -2.53
N ILE A 217 -8.09 -15.96 -2.51
CA ILE A 217 -8.78 -15.53 -1.28
C ILE A 217 -9.08 -16.72 -0.36
N LYS A 218 -9.65 -17.81 -0.93
CA LYS A 218 -9.96 -19.02 -0.15
C LYS A 218 -8.68 -19.69 0.38
N GLY A 219 -7.63 -19.75 -0.44
CA GLY A 219 -6.34 -20.30 -0.04
C GLY A 219 -5.71 -19.50 1.12
N LEU A 220 -5.65 -18.17 1.02
CA LEU A 220 -5.15 -17.33 2.09
C LEU A 220 -5.96 -17.46 3.38
N LYS A 221 -7.29 -17.52 3.25
CA LYS A 221 -8.17 -17.75 4.40
C LYS A 221 -7.91 -19.11 5.06
N SER A 222 -7.71 -20.19 4.31
CA SER A 222 -7.38 -21.52 4.86
C SER A 222 -6.04 -21.54 5.58
N LEU A 223 -5.09 -20.67 5.18
CA LEU A 223 -3.84 -20.45 5.88
C LEU A 223 -3.96 -19.56 7.12
N GLY A 224 -5.16 -19.04 7.42
CA GLY A 224 -5.41 -18.17 8.58
C GLY A 224 -5.12 -16.69 8.36
N PHE A 225 -4.98 -16.27 7.10
CA PHE A 225 -4.94 -14.85 6.74
C PHE A 225 -6.35 -14.36 6.41
N LEU A 226 -6.91 -13.50 7.24
CA LEU A 226 -8.23 -12.94 7.04
C LEU A 226 -8.17 -11.72 6.13
N GLN A 227 -9.01 -11.69 5.10
CA GLN A 227 -9.16 -10.52 4.26
C GLN A 227 -9.78 -9.38 5.06
N TYR A 228 -9.11 -8.24 5.17
CA TYR A 228 -9.64 -7.08 5.89
C TYR A 228 -9.93 -5.88 4.98
N GLU A 229 -9.45 -5.92 3.73
CA GLU A 229 -9.81 -5.02 2.63
C GLU A 229 -9.53 -5.73 1.29
N ILE A 230 -9.79 -5.05 0.17
CA ILE A 230 -9.86 -5.64 -1.17
C ILE A 230 -8.63 -6.48 -1.56
N SER A 231 -7.42 -6.07 -1.16
CA SER A 231 -6.15 -6.71 -1.56
C SER A 231 -5.30 -7.22 -0.39
N ASN A 232 -5.66 -6.90 0.85
CA ASN A 232 -4.82 -7.19 2.00
C ASN A 232 -5.43 -8.20 2.97
N PHE A 233 -4.58 -9.10 3.44
CA PHE A 233 -4.91 -10.23 4.30
C PHE A 233 -3.93 -10.28 5.48
N SER A 234 -4.42 -10.53 6.67
CA SER A 234 -3.56 -10.62 7.86
C SER A 234 -4.05 -11.62 8.88
N GLN A 235 -3.18 -12.03 9.78
CA GLN A 235 -3.62 -12.56 11.06
C GLN A 235 -4.25 -11.42 11.87
N ILE A 236 -5.15 -11.76 12.80
CA ILE A 236 -5.85 -10.78 13.64
C ILE A 236 -4.84 -9.92 14.41
N GLY A 237 -5.01 -8.61 14.35
CA GLY A 237 -4.15 -7.62 15.00
C GLY A 237 -2.88 -7.23 14.22
N TYR A 238 -2.72 -7.76 12.99
CA TYR A 238 -1.58 -7.44 12.13
C TYR A 238 -1.97 -6.67 10.86
N GLU A 239 -3.19 -6.15 10.82
CA GLU A 239 -3.64 -5.29 9.73
C GLU A 239 -2.74 -4.04 9.60
N CYS A 240 -2.55 -3.55 8.37
CA CYS A 240 -1.81 -2.32 8.13
C CYS A 240 -2.64 -1.11 8.58
N GLU A 241 -2.20 -0.44 9.64
CA GLU A 241 -2.85 0.75 10.20
C GLU A 241 -2.91 1.90 9.19
N HIS A 242 -1.86 2.04 8.37
CA HIS A 242 -1.79 3.07 7.35
C HIS A 242 -2.86 2.86 6.28
N ASN A 243 -2.99 1.64 5.74
CA ASN A 243 -3.99 1.30 4.72
C ASN A 243 -5.41 1.43 5.28
N LEU A 244 -5.65 0.92 6.50
CA LEU A 244 -6.96 1.09 7.15
C LEU A 244 -7.34 2.57 7.28
N GLY A 245 -6.36 3.45 7.50
CA GLY A 245 -6.63 4.88 7.54
C GLY A 245 -7.12 5.47 6.22
N TYR A 246 -6.56 5.02 5.09
CA TYR A 246 -7.06 5.42 3.78
C TYR A 246 -8.51 4.93 3.56
N TRP A 247 -8.79 3.67 3.87
CA TRP A 247 -10.15 3.12 3.75
C TRP A 247 -11.17 3.79 4.69
N MET A 248 -10.72 4.25 5.87
CA MET A 248 -11.56 5.03 6.78
C MET A 248 -11.76 6.48 6.31
N GLY A 249 -10.91 6.95 5.39
CA GLY A 249 -10.86 8.33 4.94
C GLY A 249 -10.22 9.30 5.95
N ASP A 250 -9.24 8.80 6.70
CA ASP A 250 -8.43 9.67 7.56
C ASP A 250 -7.66 10.71 6.73
N GLU A 251 -7.46 11.88 7.29
CA GLU A 251 -6.56 12.88 6.73
C GLU A 251 -5.12 12.37 6.68
N TYR A 252 -4.44 12.64 5.57
CA TYR A 252 -3.04 12.28 5.39
C TYR A 252 -2.26 13.34 4.64
N ILE A 253 -0.96 13.43 4.95
CA ILE A 253 0.02 14.29 4.29
C ILE A 253 0.83 13.44 3.32
N GLY A 254 0.96 13.90 2.08
CA GLY A 254 1.88 13.35 1.09
C GLY A 254 3.12 14.21 0.97
N VAL A 255 4.31 13.61 1.10
CA VAL A 255 5.63 14.27 1.02
C VAL A 255 6.48 13.58 -0.03
N GLY A 256 7.16 14.34 -0.86
CA GLY A 256 7.98 13.82 -1.95
C GLY A 256 7.32 13.97 -3.32
N ALA A 257 8.11 13.87 -4.39
CA ALA A 257 7.61 13.86 -5.76
C ALA A 257 6.56 12.76 -5.93
N PHE A 258 5.55 12.95 -6.76
CA PHE A 258 4.40 12.06 -7.00
C PHE A 258 3.47 11.85 -5.79
N SER A 259 3.80 12.36 -4.61
CA SER A 259 2.94 12.16 -3.45
C SER A 259 1.63 12.95 -3.58
N VAL A 260 0.58 12.38 -2.99
CA VAL A 260 -0.72 13.04 -2.82
C VAL A 260 -1.01 13.10 -1.33
N GLY A 261 -1.52 14.23 -0.85
CA GLY A 261 -2.11 14.40 0.47
C GLY A 261 -3.61 14.62 0.37
N CYS A 262 -4.34 14.42 1.47
CA CYS A 262 -5.75 14.77 1.58
C CYS A 262 -6.02 15.32 2.98
N VAL A 263 -6.37 16.61 3.04
CA VAL A 263 -6.69 17.30 4.30
C VAL A 263 -8.04 18.00 4.16
N GLY A 264 -8.99 17.64 5.02
CA GLY A 264 -10.38 17.97 4.80
C GLY A 264 -10.85 17.39 3.46
N LYS A 265 -11.49 18.22 2.61
CA LYS A 265 -11.94 17.86 1.25
C LYS A 265 -10.96 18.28 0.16
N THR A 266 -9.72 18.59 0.51
CA THR A 266 -8.72 19.07 -0.46
C THR A 266 -7.64 18.03 -0.66
N ARG A 267 -7.46 17.57 -1.90
CA ARG A 267 -6.30 16.80 -2.33
C ARG A 267 -5.19 17.73 -2.74
N LEU A 268 -3.97 17.36 -2.37
CA LEU A 268 -2.75 18.13 -2.58
C LEU A 268 -1.74 17.25 -3.32
N TYR A 269 -1.49 17.57 -4.58
CA TYR A 269 -0.58 16.83 -5.46
C TYR A 269 0.77 17.52 -5.51
N ALA A 270 1.84 16.82 -5.17
CA ALA A 270 3.20 17.28 -5.39
C ALA A 270 3.58 17.19 -6.88
N HIS A 271 4.71 17.76 -7.27
CA HIS A 271 5.24 17.57 -8.64
C HIS A 271 5.44 16.11 -9.00
N SER A 272 5.13 15.74 -10.24
CA SER A 272 5.35 14.41 -10.80
C SER A 272 6.69 14.25 -11.54
N LEU A 273 7.54 15.27 -11.55
CA LEU A 273 8.91 15.24 -12.07
C LEU A 273 9.87 15.51 -10.90
N ILE A 274 10.92 14.71 -10.80
CA ILE A 274 11.86 14.81 -9.67
C ILE A 274 12.62 16.13 -9.66
N GLU A 275 13.00 16.64 -10.82
CA GLU A 275 13.71 17.91 -10.98
C GLU A 275 12.84 19.08 -10.53
N ASN A 276 11.57 19.10 -10.94
CA ASN A 276 10.63 20.13 -10.53
C ASN A 276 10.40 20.10 -9.02
N TYR A 277 10.28 18.89 -8.46
CA TYR A 277 10.13 18.73 -7.00
C TYR A 277 11.38 19.20 -6.23
N ILE A 278 12.58 18.92 -6.72
CA ILE A 278 13.83 19.38 -6.09
C ILE A 278 13.88 20.93 -6.08
N ASN A 279 13.48 21.57 -7.18
CA ASN A 279 13.51 23.02 -7.32
C ASN A 279 12.40 23.70 -6.49
N GLU A 280 11.19 23.15 -6.49
CA GLU A 280 9.99 23.69 -5.84
C GLU A 280 9.30 22.65 -4.93
N PRO A 281 9.95 22.21 -3.83
CA PRO A 281 9.43 21.12 -3.01
C PRO A 281 8.12 21.43 -2.29
N LEU A 282 7.80 22.72 -2.10
CA LEU A 282 6.58 23.16 -1.41
C LEU A 282 5.38 23.31 -2.37
N PHE A 283 5.58 23.20 -3.66
CA PHE A 283 4.49 23.30 -4.64
C PHE A 283 3.44 22.22 -4.40
N ARG A 284 2.16 22.62 -4.46
CA ARG A 284 1.02 21.69 -4.47
C ARG A 284 -0.04 22.17 -5.46
N LYS A 285 -0.43 21.29 -6.37
CA LYS A 285 -1.68 21.45 -7.11
C LYS A 285 -2.81 20.99 -6.21
N SER A 286 -3.81 21.86 -6.00
CA SER A 286 -4.96 21.56 -5.16
C SER A 286 -6.16 21.11 -5.99
N GLU A 287 -6.91 20.14 -5.50
CA GLU A 287 -8.21 19.70 -6.00
C GLU A 287 -9.19 19.70 -4.83
N TYR A 288 -10.26 20.47 -4.93
CA TYR A 288 -11.30 20.51 -3.91
C TYR A 288 -12.45 19.57 -4.32
N LEU A 289 -12.80 18.66 -3.41
CA LEU A 289 -13.92 17.73 -3.60
C LEU A 289 -15.21 18.38 -3.10
N SER A 290 -16.24 18.40 -3.95
CA SER A 290 -17.60 18.76 -3.58
C SER A 290 -18.17 17.80 -2.52
N ASP A 291 -19.32 18.15 -1.94
CA ASP A 291 -19.98 17.29 -0.96
C ASP A 291 -20.39 15.95 -1.55
N ASP A 292 -20.82 15.93 -2.81
CA ASP A 292 -21.18 14.71 -3.53
C ASP A 292 -19.97 13.83 -3.81
N GLU A 293 -18.91 14.39 -4.40
CA GLU A 293 -17.67 13.64 -4.67
C GLU A 293 -17.05 13.08 -3.38
N TRP A 294 -17.09 13.85 -2.30
CA TRP A 294 -16.65 13.39 -0.99
C TRP A 294 -17.49 12.23 -0.46
N SER A 295 -18.82 12.30 -0.61
CA SER A 295 -19.74 11.24 -0.18
C SER A 295 -19.53 9.96 -0.99
N ASP A 296 -19.40 10.09 -2.30
CA ASP A 296 -19.19 8.96 -3.21
C ASP A 296 -17.83 8.29 -2.95
N GLU A 297 -16.80 9.07 -2.66
CA GLU A 297 -15.50 8.54 -2.24
C GLU A 297 -15.58 7.78 -0.91
N ARG A 298 -16.31 8.32 0.10
CA ARG A 298 -16.51 7.62 1.38
C ARG A 298 -17.25 6.28 1.19
N LEU A 299 -18.25 6.26 0.32
CA LEU A 299 -18.97 5.05 -0.04
C LEU A 299 -18.03 4.01 -0.66
N LEU A 300 -17.28 4.40 -1.69
CA LEU A 300 -16.34 3.51 -2.38
C LEU A 300 -15.28 2.94 -1.44
N LEU A 301 -14.62 3.79 -0.64
CA LEU A 301 -13.57 3.37 0.29
C LEU A 301 -14.10 2.44 1.39
N GLY A 302 -15.26 2.75 1.97
CA GLY A 302 -15.85 1.96 3.03
C GLY A 302 -16.25 0.56 2.57
N LEU A 303 -16.84 0.43 1.37
CA LEU A 303 -17.25 -0.87 0.82
C LEU A 303 -16.07 -1.77 0.44
N ARG A 304 -14.86 -1.24 0.29
CA ARG A 304 -13.63 -1.99 -0.01
C ARG A 304 -12.92 -2.56 1.20
N SER A 305 -13.43 -2.32 2.41
CA SER A 305 -12.76 -2.76 3.64
C SER A 305 -13.73 -3.28 4.71
N LYS A 306 -13.16 -3.99 5.68
CA LYS A 306 -13.89 -4.46 6.88
C LYS A 306 -14.49 -3.34 7.74
N LEU A 307 -14.08 -2.10 7.50
CA LEU A 307 -14.56 -0.94 8.26
C LEU A 307 -15.98 -0.54 7.89
N GLY A 308 -16.43 -0.94 6.68
CA GLY A 308 -17.74 -0.55 6.16
C GLY A 308 -17.85 0.96 5.94
N VAL A 309 -19.04 1.41 5.58
CA VAL A 309 -19.36 2.81 5.31
C VAL A 309 -20.52 3.27 6.21
N ASP A 310 -20.51 4.54 6.63
CA ASP A 310 -21.64 5.16 7.33
C ASP A 310 -22.84 5.24 6.36
N GLU A 311 -24.01 4.77 6.80
CA GLU A 311 -25.21 4.70 5.98
C GLU A 311 -25.68 6.07 5.44
N LYS A 312 -25.26 7.18 6.07
CA LYS A 312 -25.57 8.53 5.57
C LYS A 312 -24.99 8.85 4.19
N TYR A 313 -23.92 8.14 3.77
CA TYR A 313 -23.31 8.31 2.45
C TYR A 313 -24.02 7.51 1.34
N ILE A 314 -25.03 6.71 1.68
CA ILE A 314 -25.79 5.90 0.72
C ILE A 314 -27.02 6.66 0.27
N LYS A 315 -27.10 6.95 -1.02
CA LYS A 315 -28.19 7.70 -1.62
C LYS A 315 -29.39 6.80 -1.94
N ASN A 316 -29.16 5.61 -2.49
CA ASN A 316 -30.21 4.69 -2.93
C ASN A 316 -30.63 3.72 -1.81
N LYS A 317 -31.66 4.13 -1.04
CA LYS A 317 -32.13 3.33 0.11
C LYS A 317 -32.92 2.08 -0.31
N GLU A 318 -33.61 2.12 -1.46
CA GLU A 318 -34.37 0.96 -1.96
C GLU A 318 -33.44 -0.17 -2.36
N ILE A 319 -32.36 0.16 -3.09
CA ILE A 319 -31.32 -0.81 -3.45
C ILE A 319 -30.59 -1.33 -2.19
N LEU A 320 -30.36 -0.46 -1.21
CA LEU A 320 -29.73 -0.87 0.07
C LEU A 320 -30.54 -1.97 0.75
N GLU A 321 -31.88 -1.82 0.86
CA GLU A 321 -32.77 -2.82 1.44
C GLU A 321 -32.79 -4.12 0.64
N PHE A 322 -32.79 -4.03 -0.69
CA PHE A 322 -32.71 -5.20 -1.56
C PHE A 322 -31.41 -5.99 -1.34
N LEU A 323 -30.27 -5.29 -1.32
CA LEU A 323 -28.95 -5.91 -1.13
C LEU A 323 -28.79 -6.56 0.25
N GLU A 324 -29.43 -6.00 1.29
CA GLU A 324 -29.46 -6.60 2.61
C GLU A 324 -30.29 -7.90 2.63
N LYS A 325 -31.48 -7.91 2.02
CA LYS A 325 -32.32 -9.10 1.86
C LYS A 325 -31.60 -10.19 1.05
N ASP A 326 -30.85 -9.80 0.00
CA ASP A 326 -30.03 -10.69 -0.84
C ASP A 326 -28.71 -11.11 -0.14
N LYS A 327 -28.49 -10.67 1.08
CA LYS A 327 -27.30 -11.01 1.92
C LYS A 327 -25.96 -10.60 1.31
N LYS A 328 -25.93 -9.64 0.38
CA LYS A 328 -24.71 -9.07 -0.20
C LYS A 328 -24.01 -8.10 0.73
N ILE A 329 -24.79 -7.45 1.58
CA ILE A 329 -24.31 -6.52 2.60
C ILE A 329 -24.83 -6.91 3.98
N LEU A 330 -24.25 -6.31 5.01
CA LEU A 330 -24.72 -6.35 6.40
C LEU A 330 -24.89 -4.91 6.88
N ARG A 331 -26.02 -4.61 7.54
CA ARG A 331 -26.22 -3.34 8.23
C ARG A 331 -26.12 -3.54 9.73
N GLU A 332 -25.26 -2.78 10.37
CA GLU A 332 -25.06 -2.85 11.81
C GLU A 332 -24.61 -1.48 12.34
N ASN A 333 -25.24 -1.00 13.43
CA ASN A 333 -24.90 0.25 14.11
C ASN A 333 -24.77 1.48 13.19
N GLY A 334 -25.67 1.63 12.19
CA GLY A 334 -25.67 2.73 11.24
C GLY A 334 -24.54 2.65 10.19
N ARG A 335 -23.90 1.50 10.08
CA ARG A 335 -22.88 1.22 9.06
C ARG A 335 -23.31 0.07 8.15
N VAL A 336 -22.82 0.12 6.92
CA VAL A 336 -23.03 -0.90 5.90
C VAL A 336 -21.69 -1.57 5.58
N PHE A 337 -21.68 -2.88 5.64
CA PHE A 337 -20.51 -3.73 5.42
C PHE A 337 -20.71 -4.59 4.18
N ASN A 338 -19.76 -4.56 3.28
CA ASN A 338 -19.71 -5.45 2.12
C ASN A 338 -19.25 -6.85 2.55
N LYS A 339 -19.98 -7.89 2.17
CA LYS A 339 -19.65 -9.29 2.47
C LYS A 339 -18.69 -9.93 1.46
N ASN A 340 -18.47 -9.27 0.33
CA ASN A 340 -17.55 -9.73 -0.72
C ASN A 340 -16.87 -8.53 -1.38
N PHE A 341 -15.63 -8.25 -0.98
CA PHE A 341 -14.89 -7.09 -1.48
C PHE A 341 -14.67 -7.09 -3.01
N LEU A 342 -14.79 -8.24 -3.67
CA LEU A 342 -14.75 -8.30 -5.14
C LEU A 342 -15.95 -7.60 -5.81
N LEU A 343 -17.02 -7.32 -5.06
CA LEU A 343 -18.22 -6.62 -5.54
C LEU A 343 -18.23 -5.14 -5.09
N ALA A 344 -17.14 -4.62 -4.55
CA ALA A 344 -17.15 -3.30 -3.94
C ALA A 344 -17.50 -2.18 -4.93
N ASP A 345 -16.98 -2.26 -6.14
CA ASP A 345 -17.18 -1.24 -7.18
C ASP A 345 -18.61 -1.27 -7.73
N GLU A 346 -19.15 -2.46 -7.99
CA GLU A 346 -20.53 -2.65 -8.41
C GLU A 346 -21.52 -2.17 -7.33
N LEU A 347 -21.25 -2.51 -6.07
CA LEU A 347 -22.08 -2.04 -4.95
C LEU A 347 -22.01 -0.53 -4.79
N ALA A 348 -20.82 0.08 -4.94
CA ALA A 348 -20.69 1.53 -4.88
C ALA A 348 -21.52 2.21 -6.00
N CYS A 349 -21.43 1.71 -7.24
CA CYS A 349 -22.16 2.25 -8.38
C CYS A 349 -23.69 2.23 -8.20
N VAL A 350 -24.25 1.21 -7.54
CA VAL A 350 -25.72 1.11 -7.38
C VAL A 350 -26.22 1.79 -6.10
N LEU A 351 -25.35 2.11 -5.16
CA LEU A 351 -25.69 2.74 -3.87
C LEU A 351 -25.43 4.27 -3.85
N CYS A 352 -24.75 4.81 -4.89
CA CYS A 352 -24.56 6.25 -5.11
C CYS A 352 -25.85 7.02 -5.30
#